data_297e38902965df708c43186d426f96c7
#
_entry.id   297e38902965df708c43186d426f96c7
#
_cell.length_a   1.000
_cell.length_b   1.000
_cell.length_c   1.000
_cell.angle_alpha   90.00
_cell.angle_beta   90.00
_cell.angle_gamma   90.00
#
_symmetry.space_group_name_H-M   'P 1'
#
loop_
_entity.id
_entity.type
_entity.pdbx_description
1 polymer ?
#
loop_
_entity_poly.entity_id
_entity_poly.type
_entity_poly.pdbx_seq_one_letter_code
_entity_poly.pdbx_strand_id
1 'polypeptide(L)'
;VFVNQLPNIFGIATPTLVCAGKPSTLAVGGALTYTWTGQTPSYTFTGASPVVSPPSTNVYTVVGTDNNGCQNSATVMVATDPNPTITIAFSSTVLCKGQSVSMTASGGINYTWTSTSVTVTTATYSDTPLGPTLYNVTADNSFSCTSSISQVVLVNPTPTLNIAVTKTLVCTTGPSTLTATGANTYVWDANANNAVTPGTIVNPIATTIYTVLGTFTSTGCQSTRTTQVTVFTPTITVTSPTNTCYGGNITLVASGANPNTYNWNTGSGFTNPFQTIAVTPTVFTIYTVSAISGSNGVNCPSTQTTSIGIFYNPTITATPQRTLFCRFESIELYGNGGVSYSWSNAQTGGTITVSPQTNTNYTVTGTDANGCVNTGTIQVKVSSCVGINELDGSANSSLSVYPNPSKGDVFVSSEVAIDLTLINELGQVVQKISLSEFNNYQQEIKGLANGVYFASGTSANQQKIYQKIIILK
;
A
#
# COMPACT_ATOMS: atom_id res chain seq x y z
N VAL A 1 130.05 6.44 5.17
CA VAL A 1 128.64 6.84 5.36
C VAL A 1 127.78 5.57 5.29
N PHE A 2 127.16 5.22 6.38
CA PHE A 2 126.17 4.15 6.37
C PHE A 2 124.80 4.72 5.91
N VAL A 3 124.25 4.21 4.86
CA VAL A 3 122.89 4.58 4.36
C VAL A 3 121.94 3.56 4.92
N ASN A 4 121.06 3.98 5.74
CA ASN A 4 119.95 3.12 6.23
C ASN A 4 118.96 2.94 5.11
N GLN A 5 118.40 1.73 4.98
CA GLN A 5 117.28 1.46 4.07
C GLN A 5 116.03 2.13 4.60
N LEU A 6 115.20 2.65 3.72
CA LEU A 6 113.90 3.17 4.09
C LEU A 6 113.00 2.05 4.55
N PRO A 7 112.12 2.27 5.56
CA PRO A 7 111.14 1.26 5.99
C PRO A 7 110.21 0.85 4.85
N ASN A 8 109.87 -0.41 4.74
CA ASN A 8 108.93 -0.94 3.75
C ASN A 8 107.53 -0.83 4.32
N ILE A 9 106.85 0.31 4.04
CA ILE A 9 105.49 0.58 4.57
C ILE A 9 104.46 -0.06 3.69
N PHE A 10 103.59 -0.88 4.32
CA PHE A 10 102.44 -1.47 3.66
C PHE A 10 101.20 -1.22 4.55
N GLY A 11 100.06 -0.79 3.93
CA GLY A 11 98.81 -0.51 4.60
C GLY A 11 97.64 -1.13 3.89
N ILE A 12 96.66 -1.51 4.67
CA ILE A 12 95.37 -2.07 4.19
C ILE A 12 94.23 -1.40 4.90
N ALA A 13 93.06 -1.41 4.28
CA ALA A 13 91.78 -1.05 4.89
C ALA A 13 90.85 -2.27 5.04
N THR A 14 90.15 -2.41 6.15
CA THR A 14 89.18 -3.50 6.37
C THR A 14 87.96 -2.95 6.98
N PRO A 15 86.82 -2.97 6.26
CA PRO A 15 86.65 -3.29 4.83
C PRO A 15 87.21 -2.19 3.91
N THR A 16 87.57 -2.51 2.66
CA THR A 16 88.10 -1.54 1.64
C THR A 16 86.94 -0.72 1.02
N LEU A 17 85.69 -1.19 1.12
CA LEU A 17 84.52 -0.50 0.67
C LEU A 17 83.51 -0.42 1.86
N VAL A 18 83.07 0.78 2.16
CA VAL A 18 82.08 1.04 3.24
C VAL A 18 80.95 1.94 2.74
N CYS A 19 79.86 1.94 3.43
CA CYS A 19 78.86 2.99 3.20
C CYS A 19 79.34 4.34 3.73
N ALA A 20 78.94 5.41 3.09
CA ALA A 20 79.31 6.76 3.50
C ALA A 20 79.06 6.96 5.01
N GLY A 21 80.11 7.40 5.75
CA GLY A 21 80.09 7.60 7.18
C GLY A 21 80.17 6.33 8.04
N LYS A 22 80.33 5.10 7.45
CA LYS A 22 80.51 3.85 8.19
C LYS A 22 81.97 3.60 8.43
N PRO A 23 82.36 2.91 9.52
CA PRO A 23 83.74 2.70 9.92
C PRO A 23 84.49 1.72 9.00
N SER A 24 85.78 2.01 8.73
CA SER A 24 86.85 1.13 8.21
C SER A 24 88.05 1.21 9.11
N THR A 25 88.67 0.11 9.42
CA THR A 25 89.90 0.04 10.20
C THR A 25 91.10 0.06 9.21
N LEU A 26 91.98 1.03 9.32
CA LEU A 26 93.21 1.07 8.63
C LEU A 26 94.24 0.27 9.44
N ALA A 27 95.06 -0.51 8.78
CA ALA A 27 96.16 -1.24 9.40
C ALA A 27 97.40 -1.01 8.59
N VAL A 28 98.52 -0.82 9.29
CA VAL A 28 99.82 -0.59 8.67
C VAL A 28 100.95 -1.35 9.39
N GLY A 29 101.92 -1.76 8.66
CA GLY A 29 103.17 -2.39 9.16
C GLY A 29 104.42 -1.87 8.45
N GLY A 30 105.61 -2.25 9.01
CA GLY A 30 106.92 -1.98 8.41
C GLY A 30 107.69 -0.82 9.02
N ALA A 31 107.20 -0.19 10.12
CA ALA A 31 107.90 0.88 10.86
C ALA A 31 107.58 0.82 12.37
N LEU A 32 108.18 1.69 13.18
CA LEU A 32 108.03 1.79 14.59
C LEU A 32 106.85 2.73 14.98
N THR A 33 106.76 3.87 14.30
CA THR A 33 105.72 4.85 14.51
C THR A 33 105.02 5.19 13.22
N TYR A 34 103.71 5.53 13.28
CA TYR A 34 102.92 5.86 12.09
C TYR A 34 102.13 7.13 12.32
N THR A 35 102.07 7.99 11.27
CA THR A 35 101.26 9.18 11.18
C THR A 35 100.47 9.13 9.92
N TRP A 36 99.12 9.23 10.03
CA TRP A 36 98.17 9.16 8.90
C TRP A 36 97.61 10.55 8.62
N THR A 37 97.40 10.83 7.37
CA THR A 37 96.72 12.02 6.90
C THR A 37 95.60 11.60 5.95
N GLY A 38 94.38 12.15 6.14
CA GLY A 38 93.30 12.00 5.20
C GLY A 38 93.11 13.28 4.39
N GLN A 39 92.59 13.14 3.14
CA GLN A 39 92.43 14.29 2.22
C GLN A 39 91.06 15.02 2.43
N THR A 40 89.97 14.29 2.75
CA THR A 40 88.65 14.86 2.83
C THR A 40 87.78 14.15 3.92
N PRO A 41 87.50 14.80 5.03
CA PRO A 41 88.11 16.01 5.52
C PRO A 41 89.55 15.77 5.91
N SER A 42 90.35 16.83 5.94
CA SER A 42 91.74 16.73 6.38
C SER A 42 91.83 16.47 7.87
N TYR A 43 92.35 15.35 8.27
CA TYR A 43 92.62 15.01 9.68
C TYR A 43 93.88 14.13 9.77
N THR A 44 94.49 14.18 10.89
CA THR A 44 95.75 13.48 11.20
C THR A 44 95.52 12.57 12.39
N PHE A 45 95.97 11.34 12.35
CA PHE A 45 95.99 10.41 13.48
C PHE A 45 97.30 9.66 13.52
N THR A 46 97.57 9.09 14.70
CA THR A 46 98.82 8.32 14.94
C THR A 46 98.44 6.89 15.36
N GLY A 47 99.35 5.94 15.13
CA GLY A 47 99.10 4.56 15.54
C GLY A 47 98.98 3.61 14.34
N ALA A 48 99.09 2.30 14.63
CA ALA A 48 99.09 1.23 13.62
C ALA A 48 97.71 0.83 13.09
N SER A 49 96.66 1.20 13.79
CA SER A 49 95.26 0.70 13.42
C SER A 49 94.19 1.76 13.75
N PRO A 50 94.24 2.96 13.13
CA PRO A 50 93.14 3.92 13.34
C PRO A 50 91.82 3.45 12.63
N VAL A 51 90.67 3.87 13.18
CA VAL A 51 89.37 3.69 12.59
C VAL A 51 88.90 5.02 11.98
N VAL A 52 88.50 4.94 10.70
CA VAL A 52 88.05 6.09 9.89
C VAL A 52 86.60 5.85 9.42
N SER A 53 85.78 6.92 9.30
CA SER A 53 84.44 6.86 8.78
C SER A 53 84.23 7.91 7.70
N PRO A 54 84.79 7.70 6.49
CA PRO A 54 84.79 8.69 5.42
C PRO A 54 83.36 8.92 4.87
N PRO A 55 82.95 10.19 4.66
CA PRO A 55 81.68 10.52 4.02
C PRO A 55 81.68 10.33 2.51
N SER A 56 82.87 10.27 1.90
CA SER A 56 83.09 9.97 0.47
C SER A 56 84.46 9.24 0.33
N THR A 57 84.61 8.54 -0.81
CA THR A 57 85.88 7.83 -1.09
C THR A 57 87.06 8.70 -0.74
N ASN A 58 87.95 8.16 0.11
CA ASN A 58 89.06 8.90 0.66
C ASN A 58 90.38 8.07 0.55
N VAL A 59 91.50 8.77 0.27
CA VAL A 59 92.84 8.20 0.27
C VAL A 59 93.54 8.70 1.52
N TYR A 60 94.03 7.77 2.31
CA TYR A 60 94.80 8.01 3.53
C TYR A 60 96.29 7.75 3.21
N THR A 61 97.16 8.74 3.46
CA THR A 61 98.57 8.61 3.36
C THR A 61 99.10 8.31 4.76
N VAL A 62 99.86 7.25 4.90
CA VAL A 62 100.59 6.92 6.12
C VAL A 62 102.03 7.16 5.95
N VAL A 63 102.68 7.87 6.87
CA VAL A 63 104.14 8.02 6.98
C VAL A 63 104.57 7.14 8.17
N GLY A 64 105.39 6.15 7.90
CA GLY A 64 106.04 5.32 8.93
C GLY A 64 107.46 5.76 9.17
N THR A 65 107.92 5.80 10.45
CA THR A 65 109.23 6.14 10.90
C THR A 65 109.86 4.93 11.62
N ASP A 66 111.06 4.50 11.18
CA ASP A 66 111.78 3.37 11.79
C ASP A 66 112.59 3.78 13.02
N ASN A 67 113.31 2.85 13.66
CA ASN A 67 114.18 3.09 14.81
C ASN A 67 115.34 4.03 14.52
N ASN A 68 115.72 4.22 13.24
CA ASN A 68 116.84 5.07 12.79
C ASN A 68 116.30 6.48 12.40
N GLY A 69 115.00 6.73 12.48
CA GLY A 69 114.34 7.98 12.09
C GLY A 69 114.12 8.10 10.57
N CYS A 70 114.33 7.03 9.78
CA CYS A 70 114.07 7.02 8.34
C CYS A 70 112.57 6.92 8.10
N GLN A 71 112.08 7.70 7.15
CA GLN A 71 110.67 7.77 6.82
C GLN A 71 110.39 7.28 5.42
N ASN A 72 109.21 6.59 5.30
CA ASN A 72 108.64 6.22 4.00
C ASN A 72 107.10 6.30 4.14
N SER A 73 106.41 6.34 3.00
CA SER A 73 105.02 6.49 2.97
C SER A 73 104.29 5.44 2.11
N ALA A 74 103.10 5.13 2.45
CA ALA A 74 102.17 4.34 1.63
C ALA A 74 100.81 5.01 1.63
N THR A 75 99.95 4.66 0.67
CA THR A 75 98.57 5.15 0.57
C THR A 75 97.64 3.99 0.70
N VAL A 76 96.52 4.23 1.39
CA VAL A 76 95.38 3.28 1.55
C VAL A 76 94.10 4.01 1.15
N MET A 77 93.38 3.45 0.20
CA MET A 77 92.10 3.95 -0.22
C MET A 77 90.94 3.23 0.53
N VAL A 78 90.02 4.00 1.08
CA VAL A 78 88.74 3.50 1.51
C VAL A 78 87.74 4.01 0.52
N ALA A 79 87.15 3.13 -0.28
CA ALA A 79 86.06 3.43 -1.17
C ALA A 79 84.74 3.57 -0.35
N THR A 80 83.90 4.50 -0.72
CA THR A 80 82.58 4.64 -0.13
C THR A 80 81.53 4.52 -1.20
N ASP A 81 80.50 3.78 -0.85
CA ASP A 81 79.22 3.78 -1.59
C ASP A 81 78.31 4.80 -0.96
N PRO A 82 77.68 5.73 -1.72
CA PRO A 82 76.80 6.73 -1.16
C PRO A 82 75.52 6.07 -0.61
N ASN A 83 75.05 6.56 0.53
CA ASN A 83 73.73 6.15 1.05
C ASN A 83 72.67 6.56 0.05
N PRO A 84 71.61 5.76 -0.14
CA PRO A 84 70.51 6.09 -1.06
C PRO A 84 69.79 7.38 -0.62
N THR A 85 69.43 8.23 -1.58
CA THR A 85 68.58 9.41 -1.34
C THR A 85 67.11 9.02 -1.50
N ILE A 86 66.50 8.75 -0.38
CA ILE A 86 65.06 8.30 -0.36
C ILE A 86 64.16 9.51 -0.47
N THR A 87 63.10 9.39 -1.26
CA THR A 87 61.97 10.32 -1.32
C THR A 87 60.67 9.58 -1.14
N ILE A 88 59.66 10.26 -0.55
CA ILE A 88 58.34 9.73 -0.38
C ILE A 88 57.33 10.63 -1.09
N ALA A 89 56.46 10.04 -1.91
CA ALA A 89 55.28 10.68 -2.42
C ALA A 89 54.04 10.19 -1.64
N PHE A 90 53.25 11.12 -1.16
CA PHE A 90 51.97 10.85 -0.47
C PHE A 90 50.82 11.28 -1.34
N SER A 91 49.71 10.51 -1.35
CA SER A 91 48.44 10.96 -1.96
C SER A 91 47.89 12.18 -1.22
N SER A 92 48.06 12.23 0.09
CA SER A 92 47.77 13.39 0.95
C SER A 92 48.52 13.24 2.29
N THR A 93 48.93 14.35 2.86
CA THR A 93 49.51 14.40 4.22
C THR A 93 48.51 14.85 5.29
N VAL A 94 47.30 15.23 4.86
CA VAL A 94 46.18 15.60 5.73
C VAL A 94 44.93 14.84 5.30
N LEU A 95 44.38 14.06 6.18
CA LEU A 95 43.24 13.19 5.94
C LEU A 95 42.11 13.48 6.92
N CYS A 96 40.92 13.08 6.56
CA CYS A 96 39.85 12.89 7.53
C CYS A 96 39.84 11.43 8.04
N LYS A 97 39.42 11.23 9.28
CA LYS A 97 39.30 9.88 9.88
C LYS A 97 38.51 8.95 8.96
N GLY A 98 39.08 7.79 8.68
CA GLY A 98 38.50 6.79 7.78
C GLY A 98 38.92 6.93 6.31
N GLN A 99 39.73 7.95 5.95
CA GLN A 99 40.32 8.05 4.62
C GLN A 99 41.66 7.30 4.56
N SER A 100 41.98 6.76 3.39
CA SER A 100 43.22 6.05 3.13
C SER A 100 44.27 7.01 2.57
N VAL A 101 45.54 6.77 2.94
CA VAL A 101 46.73 7.37 2.31
C VAL A 101 47.45 6.31 1.50
N SER A 102 47.91 6.66 0.29
CA SER A 102 48.86 5.88 -0.49
C SER A 102 50.19 6.57 -0.50
N MET A 103 51.24 5.81 -0.23
CA MET A 103 52.63 6.26 -0.12
C MET A 103 53.49 5.50 -1.08
N THR A 104 54.39 6.18 -1.76
CA THR A 104 55.35 5.56 -2.67
C THR A 104 56.73 6.07 -2.34
N ALA A 105 57.64 5.16 -2.02
CA ALA A 105 59.04 5.46 -1.80
C ALA A 105 59.86 5.26 -3.10
N SER A 106 60.86 6.07 -3.29
CA SER A 106 61.80 5.95 -4.42
C SER A 106 63.22 6.32 -3.99
N GLY A 107 64.24 5.96 -4.81
CA GLY A 107 65.67 6.25 -4.56
C GLY A 107 66.42 5.12 -3.85
N GLY A 108 65.83 3.96 -3.65
CA GLY A 108 66.46 2.74 -3.14
C GLY A 108 65.98 1.51 -3.86
N ILE A 109 66.28 0.32 -3.37
CA ILE A 109 65.85 -0.97 -3.93
C ILE A 109 65.03 -1.82 -2.98
N ASN A 110 65.39 -1.95 -1.73
CA ASN A 110 64.64 -2.71 -0.72
C ASN A 110 64.01 -1.73 0.30
N TYR A 111 62.70 -1.58 0.24
CA TYR A 111 62.00 -0.64 1.11
C TYR A 111 61.40 -1.35 2.29
N THR A 112 61.50 -0.77 3.46
CA THR A 112 60.83 -1.21 4.68
C THR A 112 60.13 -0.01 5.31
N TRP A 113 58.78 -0.03 5.31
CA TRP A 113 57.96 0.94 5.99
C TRP A 113 57.71 0.49 7.43
N THR A 114 57.77 1.43 8.35
CA THR A 114 57.37 1.20 9.74
C THR A 114 56.46 2.30 10.19
N SER A 115 55.38 1.93 10.88
CA SER A 115 54.51 2.84 11.61
C SER A 115 54.26 2.28 13.01
N THR A 116 53.38 2.89 13.78
CA THR A 116 53.09 2.46 15.16
C THR A 116 52.55 1.02 15.27
N SER A 117 52.08 0.42 14.19
CA SER A 117 51.42 -0.87 14.20
C SER A 117 51.78 -1.83 13.08
N VAL A 118 52.55 -1.41 12.08
CA VAL A 118 52.78 -2.23 10.86
C VAL A 118 54.22 -2.07 10.32
N THR A 119 54.75 -3.16 9.82
CA THR A 119 55.98 -3.21 9.02
C THR A 119 55.65 -3.82 7.65
N VAL A 120 55.99 -3.12 6.56
CA VAL A 120 55.74 -3.53 5.17
C VAL A 120 56.98 -3.36 4.33
N THR A 121 57.31 -4.36 3.52
CA THR A 121 58.54 -4.42 2.71
C THR A 121 58.28 -4.25 1.20
N THR A 122 57.60 -3.17 0.81
CA THR A 122 57.27 -2.85 -0.59
C THR A 122 57.61 -1.39 -0.90
N ALA A 123 57.78 -1.06 -2.18
CA ALA A 123 58.02 0.34 -2.60
C ALA A 123 56.76 1.20 -2.38
N THR A 124 55.57 0.60 -2.42
CA THR A 124 54.29 1.28 -2.19
C THR A 124 53.59 0.70 -0.95
N TYR A 125 52.97 1.58 -0.16
CA TYR A 125 52.21 1.19 1.02
C TYR A 125 50.94 2.04 1.10
N SER A 126 49.83 1.43 1.43
CA SER A 126 48.56 2.11 1.69
C SER A 126 48.07 1.78 3.08
N ASP A 127 47.57 2.80 3.80
CA ASP A 127 47.06 2.69 5.15
C ASP A 127 45.84 3.58 5.35
N THR A 128 45.05 3.27 6.41
CA THR A 128 43.89 4.05 6.84
C THR A 128 44.07 4.41 8.32
N PRO A 129 44.91 5.42 8.60
CA PRO A 129 45.26 5.76 9.98
C PRO A 129 44.09 6.32 10.74
N LEU A 130 43.94 5.87 12.00
CA LEU A 130 42.85 6.33 12.89
C LEU A 130 43.16 7.66 13.61
N GLY A 131 44.41 8.10 13.59
CA GLY A 131 44.90 9.34 14.17
C GLY A 131 46.22 9.78 13.53
N PRO A 132 46.79 10.91 13.92
CA PRO A 132 48.09 11.37 13.41
C PRO A 132 49.14 10.27 13.53
N THR A 133 49.77 9.88 12.41
CA THR A 133 50.67 8.74 12.35
C THR A 133 51.98 9.15 11.69
N LEU A 134 53.13 8.78 12.33
CA LEU A 134 54.44 8.93 11.77
C LEU A 134 54.76 7.68 10.95
N TYR A 135 55.04 7.85 9.67
CA TYR A 135 55.57 6.83 8.76
C TYR A 135 57.05 7.03 8.58
N ASN A 136 57.83 5.99 8.79
CA ASN A 136 59.24 5.94 8.48
C ASN A 136 59.47 4.89 7.42
N VAL A 137 60.24 5.24 6.39
CA VAL A 137 60.70 4.29 5.37
C VAL A 137 62.22 4.21 5.41
N THR A 138 62.72 3.00 5.48
CA THR A 138 64.16 2.68 5.31
C THR A 138 64.32 1.96 3.98
N ALA A 139 65.38 2.33 3.25
CA ALA A 139 65.73 1.59 2.04
C ALA A 139 67.28 1.45 1.94
N ASP A 140 67.71 0.44 1.20
CA ASP A 140 69.06 0.23 0.90
C ASP A 140 69.37 0.44 -0.61
N ASN A 141 70.63 0.41 -0.98
CA ASN A 141 71.13 0.31 -2.35
C ASN A 141 71.72 -1.07 -2.62
N SER A 142 72.27 -1.30 -3.81
CA SER A 142 72.94 -2.54 -4.24
C SER A 142 74.09 -3.01 -3.35
N PHE A 143 74.64 -2.13 -2.52
CA PHE A 143 75.73 -2.40 -1.58
C PHE A 143 75.21 -2.50 -0.12
N SER A 144 73.91 -2.57 0.09
CA SER A 144 73.27 -2.61 1.41
C SER A 144 73.53 -1.36 2.26
N CYS A 145 73.85 -0.21 1.65
CA CYS A 145 73.93 1.07 2.35
C CYS A 145 72.45 1.58 2.57
N THR A 146 72.16 1.92 3.78
CA THR A 146 70.76 2.24 4.21
C THR A 146 70.56 3.72 4.49
N SER A 147 69.44 4.24 4.13
CA SER A 147 68.90 5.54 4.59
C SER A 147 67.47 5.38 5.12
N SER A 148 67.01 6.40 5.82
CA SER A 148 65.63 6.47 6.26
C SER A 148 65.09 7.90 6.18
N ILE A 149 63.82 8.04 5.92
CA ILE A 149 63.09 9.29 5.94
C ILE A 149 61.74 9.08 6.62
N SER A 150 61.26 10.09 7.34
CA SER A 150 59.98 10.03 8.07
C SER A 150 59.10 11.18 7.67
N GLN A 151 57.79 10.92 7.65
CA GLN A 151 56.74 11.92 7.42
C GLN A 151 55.52 11.63 8.31
N VAL A 152 54.96 12.69 8.89
CA VAL A 152 53.71 12.62 9.63
C VAL A 152 52.55 12.82 8.66
N VAL A 153 51.54 11.94 8.74
CA VAL A 153 50.23 12.15 8.15
C VAL A 153 49.26 12.58 9.26
N LEU A 154 48.68 13.75 9.07
CA LEU A 154 47.69 14.30 10.01
C LEU A 154 46.32 13.72 9.70
N VAL A 155 45.56 13.34 10.75
CA VAL A 155 44.21 12.82 10.64
C VAL A 155 43.26 13.70 11.46
N ASN A 156 42.41 14.40 10.76
CA ASN A 156 41.40 15.24 11.36
C ASN A 156 40.15 14.42 11.73
N PRO A 157 39.51 14.70 12.85
CA PRO A 157 38.24 14.04 13.21
C PRO A 157 37.15 14.40 12.21
N THR A 158 36.25 13.45 11.94
CA THR A 158 35.00 13.70 11.25
C THR A 158 33.93 14.20 12.24
N PRO A 159 32.92 14.94 11.77
CA PRO A 159 31.82 15.38 12.63
C PRO A 159 31.09 14.19 13.28
N THR A 160 30.79 14.30 14.58
CA THR A 160 29.92 13.35 15.28
C THR A 160 28.51 13.93 15.31
N LEU A 161 27.71 13.56 14.29
CA LEU A 161 26.38 14.12 14.10
C LEU A 161 25.35 13.49 15.04
N ASN A 162 24.44 14.33 15.55
CA ASN A 162 23.21 13.92 16.20
C ASN A 162 22.02 14.59 15.51
N ILE A 163 20.88 13.88 15.43
CA ILE A 163 19.61 14.41 14.88
C ILE A 163 18.56 14.32 15.97
N ALA A 164 18.04 15.46 16.38
CA ALA A 164 16.83 15.55 17.19
C ALA A 164 15.62 15.60 16.27
N VAL A 165 14.59 14.81 16.59
CA VAL A 165 13.34 14.69 15.83
C VAL A 165 12.20 15.05 16.78
N THR A 166 11.38 16.04 16.44
CA THR A 166 10.26 16.44 17.30
C THR A 166 9.15 15.41 17.35
N LYS A 167 8.91 14.71 16.20
CA LYS A 167 7.93 13.65 16.11
C LYS A 167 8.47 12.54 15.20
N THR A 168 8.72 11.38 15.78
CA THR A 168 9.16 10.18 15.02
C THR A 168 8.00 9.46 14.33
N LEU A 169 6.76 9.76 14.75
CA LEU A 169 5.50 9.28 14.14
C LEU A 169 4.61 10.49 13.87
N VAL A 170 4.09 10.59 12.65
CA VAL A 170 3.18 11.66 12.21
C VAL A 170 2.02 11.07 11.39
N CYS A 171 0.97 11.84 11.23
CA CYS A 171 -0.05 11.57 10.20
C CYS A 171 0.50 11.89 8.80
N THR A 172 -0.13 11.38 7.76
CA THR A 172 0.16 11.78 6.37
C THR A 172 0.18 13.31 6.26
N THR A 173 1.26 13.86 5.72
CA THR A 173 1.54 15.31 5.65
C THR A 173 1.68 16.03 6.99
N GLY A 174 1.72 15.28 8.10
CA GLY A 174 1.96 15.87 9.43
C GLY A 174 3.41 16.38 9.56
N PRO A 175 3.62 17.59 10.13
CA PRO A 175 4.95 18.17 10.25
C PRO A 175 5.79 17.48 11.34
N SER A 176 7.08 17.30 11.04
CA SER A 176 8.13 16.99 12.01
C SER A 176 9.33 17.91 11.78
N THR A 177 9.92 18.41 12.86
CA THR A 177 11.16 19.20 12.77
C THR A 177 12.33 18.29 13.04
N LEU A 178 13.30 18.32 12.13
CA LEU A 178 14.59 17.67 12.26
C LEU A 178 15.63 18.72 12.60
N THR A 179 16.48 18.46 13.61
CA THR A 179 17.56 19.39 14.00
C THR A 179 18.85 18.60 14.14
N ALA A 180 19.83 18.89 13.28
CA ALA A 180 21.15 18.29 13.30
C ALA A 180 22.11 19.13 14.16
N THR A 181 23.01 18.46 14.88
CA THR A 181 24.09 19.06 15.67
C THR A 181 25.39 18.28 15.46
N GLY A 182 26.55 18.86 15.83
CA GLY A 182 27.84 18.18 15.81
C GLY A 182 28.73 18.53 14.61
N ALA A 183 28.34 19.50 13.76
CA ALA A 183 29.15 20.04 12.66
C ALA A 183 29.03 21.57 12.59
N ASN A 184 29.76 22.21 11.67
CA ASN A 184 29.68 23.65 11.41
C ASN A 184 28.62 23.98 10.35
N THR A 185 28.53 23.14 9.31
CA THR A 185 27.54 23.28 8.22
C THR A 185 26.81 21.97 7.99
N TYR A 186 25.60 22.07 7.46
CA TYR A 186 24.72 20.93 7.23
C TYR A 186 24.10 21.01 5.84
N VAL A 187 23.92 19.84 5.21
CA VAL A 187 23.19 19.68 3.97
C VAL A 187 22.29 18.45 4.13
N TRP A 188 20.99 18.65 4.08
CA TRP A 188 20.01 17.59 4.12
C TRP A 188 19.79 17.02 2.72
N ASP A 189 19.29 15.80 2.63
CA ASP A 189 18.95 15.15 1.36
C ASP A 189 17.71 15.77 0.68
N ALA A 190 17.38 15.25 -0.50
CA ALA A 190 16.23 15.72 -1.28
C ALA A 190 14.90 15.51 -0.56
N ASN A 191 14.78 14.50 0.32
CA ASN A 191 13.57 14.27 1.11
C ASN A 191 13.29 15.42 2.09
N ALA A 192 14.32 16.13 2.49
CA ALA A 192 14.25 17.32 3.34
C ALA A 192 14.53 18.60 2.52
N ASN A 193 14.17 18.63 1.24
CA ASN A 193 14.28 19.76 0.32
C ASN A 193 15.71 20.30 0.13
N ASN A 194 16.73 19.46 0.31
CA ASN A 194 18.14 19.86 0.25
C ASN A 194 18.47 21.06 1.16
N ALA A 195 17.82 21.12 2.33
CA ALA A 195 18.00 22.23 3.26
C ALA A 195 19.48 22.33 3.71
N VAL A 196 20.00 23.56 3.75
CA VAL A 196 21.39 23.86 4.15
C VAL A 196 21.48 24.43 5.56
N THR A 197 20.44 24.33 6.34
CA THR A 197 20.35 24.80 7.74
C THR A 197 20.45 23.63 8.72
N PRO A 198 20.87 23.87 9.98
CA PRO A 198 20.85 22.81 10.99
C PRO A 198 19.45 22.20 11.22
N GLY A 199 18.41 23.03 11.13
CA GLY A 199 17.02 22.61 11.32
C GLY A 199 16.21 22.70 10.04
N THR A 200 15.33 21.73 9.81
CA THR A 200 14.37 21.71 8.70
C THR A 200 13.04 21.12 9.16
N ILE A 201 11.94 21.55 8.53
CA ILE A 201 10.60 20.97 8.73
C ILE A 201 10.29 20.08 7.53
N VAL A 202 9.84 18.87 7.82
CA VAL A 202 9.44 17.88 6.82
C VAL A 202 7.98 17.49 7.02
N ASN A 203 7.28 17.21 5.89
CA ASN A 203 5.88 16.82 5.86
C ASN A 203 5.74 15.53 5.02
N PRO A 204 6.18 14.38 5.54
CA PRO A 204 6.21 13.16 4.76
C PRO A 204 4.80 12.64 4.44
N ILE A 205 4.62 12.11 3.22
CA ILE A 205 3.39 11.42 2.81
C ILE A 205 3.47 9.92 3.04
N ALA A 206 4.66 9.37 3.21
CA ALA A 206 4.95 7.98 3.55
C ALA A 206 6.15 7.94 4.50
N THR A 207 6.34 6.80 5.20
CA THR A 207 7.51 6.60 6.05
C THR A 207 8.79 6.88 5.28
N THR A 208 9.57 7.85 5.74
CA THR A 208 10.70 8.42 5.00
C THR A 208 11.95 8.46 5.88
N ILE A 209 13.10 8.11 5.28
CA ILE A 209 14.42 8.27 5.87
C ILE A 209 14.99 9.60 5.38
N TYR A 210 15.56 10.36 6.30
CA TYR A 210 16.21 11.63 6.06
C TYR A 210 17.69 11.50 6.40
N THR A 211 18.55 12.02 5.52
CA THR A 211 19.99 11.99 5.67
C THR A 211 20.53 13.41 5.76
N VAL A 212 21.40 13.66 6.73
CA VAL A 212 22.14 14.92 6.83
C VAL A 212 23.62 14.67 6.65
N LEU A 213 24.26 15.48 5.82
CA LEU A 213 25.71 15.60 5.69
C LEU A 213 26.18 16.79 6.53
N GLY A 214 27.05 16.54 7.49
CA GLY A 214 27.68 17.56 8.30
C GLY A 214 29.15 17.76 7.93
N THR A 215 29.62 19.01 7.90
CA THR A 215 30.98 19.36 7.53
C THR A 215 31.63 20.22 8.59
N PHE A 216 32.87 19.93 8.98
CA PHE A 216 33.75 20.85 9.70
C PHE A 216 34.42 21.78 8.70
N THR A 217 34.09 23.08 8.73
CA THR A 217 34.58 24.07 7.77
C THR A 217 36.10 24.29 7.83
N SER A 218 36.74 24.10 9.00
CA SER A 218 38.17 24.27 9.21
C SER A 218 39.02 23.17 8.56
N THR A 219 38.45 21.96 8.42
CA THR A 219 39.19 20.78 7.90
C THR A 219 38.60 20.20 6.64
N GLY A 220 37.38 20.58 6.28
CA GLY A 220 36.62 19.99 5.20
C GLY A 220 36.07 18.57 5.49
N CYS A 221 36.33 18.04 6.71
CA CYS A 221 35.92 16.68 7.05
C CYS A 221 34.37 16.57 7.21
N GLN A 222 33.85 15.49 6.67
CA GLN A 222 32.41 15.25 6.55
C GLN A 222 32.01 13.94 7.20
N SER A 223 30.76 13.87 7.65
CA SER A 223 30.08 12.63 7.98
C SER A 223 28.59 12.74 7.68
N THR A 224 27.92 11.59 7.59
CA THR A 224 26.49 11.51 7.37
C THR A 224 25.81 10.85 8.57
N ARG A 225 24.56 11.25 8.82
CA ARG A 225 23.68 10.63 9.79
C ARG A 225 22.28 10.51 9.19
N THR A 226 21.57 9.43 9.50
CA THR A 226 20.21 9.20 9.05
C THR A 226 19.24 9.18 10.24
N THR A 227 18.01 9.58 9.98
CA THR A 227 16.85 9.40 10.88
C THR A 227 15.62 9.03 10.07
N GLN A 228 14.64 8.43 10.72
CA GLN A 228 13.37 8.05 10.09
C GLN A 228 12.21 8.79 10.76
N VAL A 229 11.28 9.28 9.94
CA VAL A 229 9.95 9.70 10.38
C VAL A 229 8.94 8.73 9.79
N THR A 230 8.22 8.06 10.68
CA THR A 230 7.18 7.10 10.31
C THR A 230 5.87 7.83 10.05
N VAL A 231 5.17 7.49 8.97
CA VAL A 231 3.83 8.00 8.68
C VAL A 231 2.80 6.94 9.04
N PHE A 232 1.88 7.34 9.89
CA PHE A 232 0.70 6.56 10.22
C PHE A 232 -0.44 6.95 9.26
N THR A 233 -0.88 5.99 8.46
CA THR A 233 -2.02 6.12 7.53
C THR A 233 -3.19 5.32 8.07
N PRO A 234 -4.17 5.95 8.75
CA PRO A 234 -5.32 5.21 9.23
C PRO A 234 -6.18 4.70 8.08
N THR A 235 -6.67 3.48 8.22
CA THR A 235 -7.56 2.85 7.25
C THR A 235 -8.91 2.62 7.92
N ILE A 236 -9.94 3.35 7.49
CA ILE A 236 -11.34 3.06 7.84
C ILE A 236 -11.91 2.15 6.77
N THR A 237 -12.60 1.10 7.18
CA THR A 237 -13.38 0.25 6.29
C THR A 237 -14.86 0.41 6.59
N VAL A 238 -15.70 0.36 5.55
CA VAL A 238 -17.16 0.39 5.66
C VAL A 238 -17.70 -0.91 5.12
N THR A 239 -18.50 -1.58 5.95
CA THR A 239 -19.30 -2.73 5.52
C THR A 239 -20.74 -2.26 5.33
N SER A 240 -21.24 -2.40 4.10
CA SER A 240 -22.60 -2.02 3.72
C SER A 240 -23.07 -2.85 2.53
N PRO A 241 -24.36 -3.07 2.35
CA PRO A 241 -24.89 -3.51 1.06
C PRO A 241 -24.61 -2.43 0.00
N THR A 242 -24.49 -2.83 -1.26
CA THR A 242 -24.28 -1.89 -2.37
C THR A 242 -25.59 -1.27 -2.86
N ASN A 243 -26.71 -1.97 -2.65
CA ASN A 243 -28.04 -1.55 -3.09
C ASN A 243 -29.08 -1.93 -2.04
N THR A 244 -30.20 -1.20 -2.05
CA THR A 244 -31.40 -1.55 -1.27
C THR A 244 -32.66 -1.19 -2.05
N CYS A 245 -33.79 -1.72 -1.64
CA CYS A 245 -35.10 -1.27 -2.15
C CYS A 245 -35.41 0.13 -1.64
N TYR A 246 -36.21 0.86 -2.38
CA TYR A 246 -36.70 2.20 -2.00
C TYR A 246 -37.31 2.18 -0.58
N GLY A 247 -36.75 3.02 0.31
CA GLY A 247 -37.17 3.08 1.70
C GLY A 247 -36.80 1.87 2.56
N GLY A 248 -35.95 0.96 2.04
CA GLY A 248 -35.46 -0.18 2.79
C GLY A 248 -34.48 0.25 3.89
N ASN A 249 -34.63 -0.36 5.07
CA ASN A 249 -33.70 -0.11 6.19
C ASN A 249 -32.45 -0.96 6.04
N ILE A 250 -31.29 -0.31 6.01
CA ILE A 250 -29.98 -0.95 5.92
C ILE A 250 -29.07 -0.47 7.04
N THR A 251 -28.10 -1.30 7.37
CA THR A 251 -27.10 -0.99 8.40
C THR A 251 -25.74 -0.75 7.75
N LEU A 252 -25.10 0.39 8.07
CA LEU A 252 -23.75 0.72 7.69
C LEU A 252 -22.86 0.54 8.93
N VAL A 253 -21.75 -0.16 8.78
CA VAL A 253 -20.79 -0.41 9.86
C VAL A 253 -19.43 0.08 9.43
N ALA A 254 -18.83 0.98 10.21
CA ALA A 254 -17.44 1.42 10.03
C ALA A 254 -16.53 0.68 11.01
N SER A 255 -15.27 0.43 10.61
CA SER A 255 -14.25 -0.15 11.47
C SER A 255 -12.86 0.39 11.13
N GLY A 256 -11.85 0.11 11.97
CA GLY A 256 -10.47 0.53 11.73
C GLY A 256 -10.05 1.83 12.43
N ALA A 257 -10.91 2.46 13.23
CA ALA A 257 -10.60 3.66 13.99
C ALA A 257 -10.86 3.49 15.49
N ASN A 258 -10.48 4.49 16.29
CA ASN A 258 -10.71 4.47 17.73
C ASN A 258 -12.21 4.48 18.02
N PRO A 259 -12.67 3.71 19.00
CA PRO A 259 -14.07 3.75 19.43
C PRO A 259 -14.52 5.17 19.78
N ASN A 260 -15.79 5.50 19.53
CA ASN A 260 -16.39 6.80 19.82
C ASN A 260 -15.83 8.01 19.05
N THR A 261 -15.03 7.77 18.01
CA THR A 261 -14.53 8.85 17.13
C THR A 261 -15.22 8.88 15.76
N TYR A 262 -16.05 7.89 15.47
CA TYR A 262 -16.78 7.83 14.22
C TYR A 262 -17.80 8.96 14.14
N ASN A 263 -17.93 9.53 12.95
CA ASN A 263 -18.92 10.54 12.65
C ASN A 263 -19.40 10.37 11.20
N TRP A 264 -20.65 9.97 11.03
CA TRP A 264 -21.28 9.77 9.74
C TRP A 264 -21.97 11.05 9.26
N ASN A 265 -21.69 11.42 8.02
CA ASN A 265 -22.48 12.39 7.27
C ASN A 265 -23.41 11.61 6.33
N THR A 266 -24.71 11.74 6.54
CA THR A 266 -25.76 11.02 5.80
C THR A 266 -26.28 11.80 4.59
N GLY A 267 -25.60 12.89 4.17
CA GLY A 267 -26.03 13.73 3.06
C GLY A 267 -27.15 14.71 3.37
N SER A 268 -27.84 14.54 4.49
CA SER A 268 -28.92 15.40 4.97
C SER A 268 -28.50 16.34 6.12
N GLY A 269 -27.20 16.46 6.39
CA GLY A 269 -26.66 17.33 7.43
C GLY A 269 -26.70 16.73 8.85
N PHE A 270 -27.17 15.52 9.00
CA PHE A 270 -27.13 14.82 10.29
C PHE A 270 -25.77 14.17 10.50
N THR A 271 -25.16 14.45 11.64
CA THR A 271 -23.96 13.76 12.12
C THR A 271 -24.37 12.70 13.12
N ASN A 272 -23.89 11.48 12.93
CA ASN A 272 -24.17 10.38 13.84
C ASN A 272 -22.84 9.85 14.41
N PRO A 273 -22.59 9.96 15.73
CA PRO A 273 -21.30 9.64 16.35
C PRO A 273 -21.13 8.15 16.66
N PHE A 274 -21.83 7.27 16.01
CA PHE A 274 -21.75 5.83 16.27
C PHE A 274 -20.97 5.10 15.19
N GLN A 275 -20.35 4.00 15.57
CA GLN A 275 -19.68 3.07 14.66
C GLN A 275 -20.67 2.44 13.65
N THR A 276 -21.89 2.22 14.09
CA THR A 276 -22.97 1.58 13.32
C THR A 276 -24.15 2.52 13.22
N ILE A 277 -24.67 2.69 12.01
CA ILE A 277 -25.88 3.48 11.77
C ILE A 277 -26.88 2.69 10.93
N ALA A 278 -28.16 2.91 11.19
CA ALA A 278 -29.24 2.44 10.34
C ALA A 278 -29.73 3.62 9.48
N VAL A 279 -29.91 3.38 8.18
CA VAL A 279 -30.36 4.38 7.21
C VAL A 279 -31.43 3.80 6.30
N THR A 280 -32.35 4.67 5.79
CA THR A 280 -33.43 4.31 4.89
C THR A 280 -33.40 5.20 3.64
N PRO A 281 -32.44 4.98 2.74
CA PRO A 281 -32.30 5.83 1.57
C PRO A 281 -33.47 5.65 0.59
N THR A 282 -33.94 6.76 0.02
CA THR A 282 -34.99 6.79 -1.01
C THR A 282 -34.44 7.18 -2.39
N VAL A 283 -33.18 7.62 -2.46
CA VAL A 283 -32.45 7.94 -3.69
C VAL A 283 -31.02 7.44 -3.56
N PHE A 284 -30.32 7.33 -4.70
CA PHE A 284 -28.89 7.06 -4.67
C PHE A 284 -28.20 8.02 -3.71
N THR A 285 -27.53 7.48 -2.70
CA THR A 285 -26.93 8.28 -1.63
C THR A 285 -25.49 7.86 -1.37
N ILE A 286 -24.60 8.84 -1.22
CA ILE A 286 -23.24 8.65 -0.76
C ILE A 286 -23.18 8.98 0.73
N TYR A 287 -22.72 8.05 1.52
CA TYR A 287 -22.46 8.21 2.94
C TYR A 287 -20.97 8.37 3.18
N THR A 288 -20.59 9.35 3.99
CA THR A 288 -19.19 9.60 4.37
C THR A 288 -19.06 9.37 5.86
N VAL A 289 -18.09 8.57 6.26
CA VAL A 289 -17.70 8.42 7.66
C VAL A 289 -16.31 9.03 7.85
N SER A 290 -16.18 9.87 8.87
CA SER A 290 -14.90 10.34 9.39
C SER A 290 -14.65 9.72 10.76
N ALA A 291 -13.40 9.41 11.06
CA ALA A 291 -13.00 8.94 12.38
C ALA A 291 -11.52 9.25 12.64
N ILE A 292 -11.11 9.11 13.88
CA ILE A 292 -9.73 9.30 14.33
C ILE A 292 -9.17 7.93 14.69
N SER A 293 -8.04 7.58 14.06
CA SER A 293 -7.24 6.44 14.46
C SER A 293 -5.95 6.93 15.10
N GLY A 294 -5.52 6.29 16.18
CA GLY A 294 -4.33 6.71 16.89
C GLY A 294 -3.36 5.56 17.17
N SER A 295 -2.08 5.88 17.15
CA SER A 295 -1.00 5.01 17.57
C SER A 295 0.05 5.85 18.30
N ASN A 296 0.56 5.37 19.44
CA ASN A 296 1.62 6.03 20.22
C ASN A 296 1.39 7.54 20.47
N GLY A 297 0.15 7.93 20.78
CA GLY A 297 -0.21 9.33 21.08
C GLY A 297 -0.41 10.24 19.85
N VAL A 298 -0.27 9.73 18.67
CA VAL A 298 -0.58 10.45 17.42
C VAL A 298 -1.98 10.06 16.96
N ASN A 299 -2.86 11.06 16.83
CA ASN A 299 -4.25 10.90 16.43
C ASN A 299 -4.44 11.43 15.01
N CYS A 300 -4.73 10.55 14.06
CA CYS A 300 -4.87 10.88 12.65
C CYS A 300 -6.33 10.78 12.21
N PRO A 301 -6.89 11.84 11.64
CA PRO A 301 -8.21 11.79 11.04
C PRO A 301 -8.16 11.00 9.72
N SER A 302 -9.23 10.27 9.45
CA SER A 302 -9.43 9.57 8.20
C SER A 302 -10.90 9.65 7.79
N THR A 303 -11.16 9.56 6.51
CA THR A 303 -12.51 9.55 5.95
C THR A 303 -12.66 8.40 4.95
N GLN A 304 -13.84 7.82 4.91
CA GLN A 304 -14.21 6.80 3.93
C GLN A 304 -15.64 7.04 3.45
N THR A 305 -15.88 6.72 2.19
CA THR A 305 -17.22 6.86 1.59
C THR A 305 -17.74 5.50 1.17
N THR A 306 -19.06 5.35 1.23
CA THR A 306 -19.80 4.25 0.61
C THR A 306 -21.00 4.80 -0.12
N SER A 307 -21.41 4.16 -1.21
CA SER A 307 -22.56 4.55 -2.00
C SER A 307 -23.60 3.44 -1.98
N ILE A 308 -24.86 3.84 -1.82
CA ILE A 308 -26.00 2.91 -1.83
C ILE A 308 -26.88 3.23 -3.04
N GLY A 309 -27.01 2.25 -3.93
CA GLY A 309 -27.95 2.28 -5.05
C GLY A 309 -29.37 1.95 -4.60
N ILE A 310 -30.37 2.43 -5.31
CA ILE A 310 -31.78 2.18 -4.99
C ILE A 310 -32.43 1.39 -6.13
N PHE A 311 -33.03 0.27 -5.77
CA PHE A 311 -33.99 -0.43 -6.59
C PHE A 311 -35.38 0.08 -6.26
N TYR A 312 -36.09 0.59 -7.24
CA TYR A 312 -37.49 1.01 -7.05
C TYR A 312 -38.38 -0.21 -6.90
N ASN A 313 -39.36 -0.12 -6.00
CA ASN A 313 -40.31 -1.20 -5.81
C ASN A 313 -41.10 -1.45 -7.12
N PRO A 314 -41.40 -2.70 -7.46
CA PRO A 314 -42.12 -3.02 -8.69
C PRO A 314 -43.55 -2.46 -8.65
N THR A 315 -44.13 -2.12 -9.80
CA THR A 315 -45.53 -1.82 -9.92
C THR A 315 -46.30 -3.11 -10.02
N ILE A 316 -46.87 -3.56 -8.90
CA ILE A 316 -47.66 -4.83 -8.85
C ILE A 316 -49.11 -4.53 -9.14
N THR A 317 -49.70 -5.27 -10.07
CA THR A 317 -51.09 -5.20 -10.43
C THR A 317 -51.73 -6.59 -10.34
N ALA A 318 -52.99 -6.62 -9.95
CA ALA A 318 -53.81 -7.81 -9.99
C ALA A 318 -54.93 -7.63 -11.02
N THR A 319 -55.12 -8.57 -11.92
CA THR A 319 -56.16 -8.53 -12.93
C THR A 319 -56.96 -9.84 -12.91
N PRO A 320 -58.30 -9.79 -13.00
CA PRO A 320 -59.11 -11.00 -13.09
C PRO A 320 -59.21 -11.46 -14.55
N GLN A 321 -59.41 -12.73 -14.79
CA GLN A 321 -59.68 -13.27 -16.11
C GLN A 321 -60.92 -12.61 -16.78
N ARG A 322 -61.90 -12.24 -15.95
CA ARG A 322 -63.12 -11.50 -16.34
C ARG A 322 -63.60 -10.64 -15.19
N THR A 323 -64.31 -9.57 -15.48
CA THR A 323 -64.75 -8.59 -14.48
C THR A 323 -65.99 -8.96 -13.72
N LEU A 324 -66.79 -9.87 -14.26
CA LEU A 324 -68.05 -10.35 -13.63
C LEU A 324 -68.11 -11.87 -13.74
N PHE A 325 -68.49 -12.55 -12.67
CA PHE A 325 -68.68 -13.99 -12.62
C PHE A 325 -69.74 -14.35 -11.59
N CYS A 326 -70.20 -15.56 -11.70
CA CYS A 326 -71.33 -16.02 -10.87
C CYS A 326 -70.82 -16.67 -9.59
N ARG A 327 -71.74 -16.66 -8.57
CA ARG A 327 -71.51 -17.40 -7.32
C ARG A 327 -71.19 -18.88 -7.66
N PHE A 328 -70.22 -19.48 -6.96
CA PHE A 328 -69.73 -20.86 -7.15
C PHE A 328 -68.90 -21.12 -8.42
N GLU A 329 -68.74 -20.15 -9.29
CA GLU A 329 -67.76 -20.28 -10.39
C GLU A 329 -66.33 -20.06 -9.86
N SER A 330 -65.36 -20.67 -10.58
CA SER A 330 -63.94 -20.42 -10.37
C SER A 330 -63.47 -19.38 -11.38
N ILE A 331 -62.60 -18.49 -10.94
CA ILE A 331 -62.01 -17.46 -11.76
C ILE A 331 -60.49 -17.44 -11.52
N GLU A 332 -59.75 -17.20 -12.57
CA GLU A 332 -58.31 -16.96 -12.48
C GLU A 332 -58.00 -15.48 -12.21
N LEU A 333 -57.10 -15.25 -11.28
CA LEU A 333 -56.51 -13.96 -11.01
C LEU A 333 -55.03 -14.00 -11.46
N TYR A 334 -54.62 -12.95 -12.13
CA TYR A 334 -53.25 -12.81 -12.64
C TYR A 334 -52.56 -11.69 -11.88
N GLY A 335 -51.37 -12.00 -11.32
CA GLY A 335 -50.47 -11.03 -10.77
C GLY A 335 -49.45 -10.63 -11.80
N ASN A 336 -49.18 -9.34 -11.98
CA ASN A 336 -48.22 -8.82 -12.95
C ASN A 336 -47.27 -7.84 -12.30
N GLY A 337 -46.06 -7.65 -12.88
CA GLY A 337 -45.08 -6.68 -12.47
C GLY A 337 -44.00 -7.19 -11.52
N GLY A 338 -44.05 -8.47 -11.09
CA GLY A 338 -43.03 -9.16 -10.30
C GLY A 338 -42.49 -10.43 -10.95
N VAL A 339 -41.57 -11.12 -10.31
CA VAL A 339 -41.08 -12.45 -10.69
C VAL A 339 -41.62 -13.57 -9.81
N SER A 340 -42.08 -13.22 -8.60
CA SER A 340 -42.79 -14.14 -7.70
C SER A 340 -43.93 -13.45 -7.01
N TYR A 341 -44.95 -14.22 -6.62
CA TYR A 341 -46.18 -13.69 -6.08
C TYR A 341 -46.72 -14.55 -4.91
N SER A 342 -47.27 -13.85 -3.93
CA SER A 342 -48.05 -14.45 -2.87
C SER A 342 -49.39 -13.68 -2.69
N TRP A 343 -50.48 -14.38 -2.45
CA TRP A 343 -51.81 -13.80 -2.38
C TRP A 343 -52.38 -13.85 -0.95
N SER A 344 -53.29 -12.95 -0.65
CA SER A 344 -53.93 -12.84 0.66
C SER A 344 -54.67 -14.10 1.11
N ASN A 345 -54.95 -15.02 0.21
CA ASN A 345 -55.54 -16.34 0.49
C ASN A 345 -54.51 -17.46 0.66
N ALA A 346 -53.24 -17.10 0.89
CA ALA A 346 -52.08 -17.99 1.05
C ALA A 346 -51.70 -18.81 -0.21
N GLN A 347 -52.28 -18.53 -1.37
CA GLN A 347 -51.82 -19.10 -2.63
C GLN A 347 -50.58 -18.36 -3.15
N THR A 348 -49.79 -19.04 -3.96
CA THR A 348 -48.56 -18.49 -4.57
C THR A 348 -48.60 -18.69 -6.07
N GLY A 349 -47.83 -17.85 -6.80
CA GLY A 349 -47.72 -17.90 -8.25
C GLY A 349 -48.37 -16.71 -8.94
N GLY A 350 -47.97 -16.50 -10.21
CA GLY A 350 -48.48 -15.39 -11.03
C GLY A 350 -49.95 -15.58 -11.44
N THR A 351 -50.44 -16.80 -11.36
CA THR A 351 -51.85 -17.14 -11.63
C THR A 351 -52.38 -17.99 -10.49
N ILE A 352 -53.52 -17.59 -9.95
CA ILE A 352 -54.27 -18.37 -8.93
C ILE A 352 -55.73 -18.55 -9.33
N THR A 353 -56.31 -19.60 -8.87
CA THR A 353 -57.76 -19.85 -9.05
C THR A 353 -58.51 -19.63 -7.73
N VAL A 354 -59.55 -18.84 -7.79
CA VAL A 354 -60.39 -18.54 -6.61
C VAL A 354 -61.88 -18.73 -6.92
N SER A 355 -62.70 -19.04 -5.91
CA SER A 355 -64.16 -19.25 -6.01
C SER A 355 -64.88 -18.50 -4.90
N PRO A 356 -64.81 -17.17 -4.86
CA PRO A 356 -65.45 -16.41 -3.80
C PRO A 356 -66.99 -16.44 -3.91
N GLN A 357 -67.64 -16.51 -2.76
CA GLN A 357 -69.11 -16.57 -2.64
C GLN A 357 -69.70 -15.17 -2.58
N THR A 358 -68.93 -14.17 -2.24
CA THR A 358 -69.31 -12.76 -2.10
C THR A 358 -68.23 -11.88 -2.67
N ASN A 359 -68.50 -10.60 -2.87
CA ASN A 359 -67.50 -9.62 -3.26
C ASN A 359 -66.31 -9.71 -2.32
N THR A 360 -65.15 -10.06 -2.86
CA THR A 360 -63.94 -10.34 -2.08
C THR A 360 -62.75 -9.54 -2.64
N ASN A 361 -62.02 -8.90 -1.73
CA ASN A 361 -60.76 -8.25 -2.10
C ASN A 361 -59.61 -9.24 -1.97
N TYR A 362 -58.81 -9.34 -3.01
CA TYR A 362 -57.55 -10.09 -3.03
C TYR A 362 -56.39 -9.11 -3.12
N THR A 363 -55.40 -9.30 -2.27
CA THR A 363 -54.13 -8.58 -2.34
C THR A 363 -53.07 -9.53 -2.85
N VAL A 364 -52.36 -9.13 -3.86
CA VAL A 364 -51.16 -9.82 -4.35
C VAL A 364 -49.92 -9.05 -3.89
N THR A 365 -48.99 -9.75 -3.27
CA THR A 365 -47.65 -9.26 -2.98
C THR A 365 -46.74 -9.82 -4.04
N GLY A 366 -46.11 -8.95 -4.82
CA GLY A 366 -45.14 -9.33 -5.86
C GLY A 366 -43.73 -8.91 -5.47
N THR A 367 -42.79 -9.76 -5.78
CA THR A 367 -41.33 -9.51 -5.58
C THR A 367 -40.68 -9.47 -6.93
N ASP A 368 -39.79 -8.47 -7.17
CA ASP A 368 -39.01 -8.37 -8.39
C ASP A 368 -37.69 -9.19 -8.34
N ALA A 369 -36.88 -9.13 -9.40
CA ALA A 369 -35.59 -9.82 -9.47
C ALA A 369 -34.55 -9.33 -8.47
N ASN A 370 -34.72 -8.12 -7.91
CA ASN A 370 -33.84 -7.54 -6.92
C ASN A 370 -34.28 -7.83 -5.47
N GLY A 371 -35.41 -8.53 -5.31
CA GLY A 371 -36.00 -8.81 -4.01
C GLY A 371 -36.88 -7.68 -3.46
N CYS A 372 -37.16 -6.64 -4.27
CA CYS A 372 -38.05 -5.55 -3.84
C CYS A 372 -39.50 -5.96 -3.96
N VAL A 373 -40.26 -5.59 -2.96
CA VAL A 373 -41.64 -6.05 -2.74
C VAL A 373 -42.60 -4.88 -2.86
N ASN A 374 -43.74 -5.13 -3.50
CA ASN A 374 -44.88 -4.23 -3.50
C ASN A 374 -46.20 -5.02 -3.57
N THR A 375 -47.29 -4.33 -3.38
CA THR A 375 -48.63 -4.97 -3.36
C THR A 375 -49.55 -4.35 -4.40
N GLY A 376 -50.39 -5.18 -4.97
CA GLY A 376 -51.53 -4.79 -5.78
C GLY A 376 -52.82 -5.38 -5.20
N THR A 377 -53.96 -4.70 -5.34
CA THR A 377 -55.25 -5.17 -4.86
C THR A 377 -56.26 -5.25 -6.00
N ILE A 378 -57.13 -6.21 -5.94
CA ILE A 378 -58.25 -6.38 -6.84
C ILE A 378 -59.50 -6.78 -6.08
N GLN A 379 -60.62 -6.11 -6.35
CA GLN A 379 -61.92 -6.56 -5.89
C GLN A 379 -62.58 -7.46 -6.92
N VAL A 380 -62.82 -8.68 -6.56
CA VAL A 380 -63.60 -9.63 -7.37
C VAL A 380 -65.07 -9.48 -7.01
N LYS A 381 -65.87 -9.05 -8.00
CA LYS A 381 -67.31 -8.85 -7.85
C LYS A 381 -68.05 -10.11 -8.24
N VAL A 382 -68.88 -10.60 -7.35
CA VAL A 382 -69.68 -11.83 -7.52
C VAL A 382 -71.16 -11.44 -7.75
N SER A 383 -71.67 -11.87 -8.88
CA SER A 383 -73.11 -11.73 -9.20
C SER A 383 -73.87 -12.97 -8.77
N SER A 384 -75.13 -12.80 -8.36
CA SER A 384 -76.02 -13.90 -8.08
C SER A 384 -76.37 -14.71 -9.34
N CYS A 385 -76.05 -14.24 -10.52
CA CYS A 385 -76.36 -14.88 -11.82
C CYS A 385 -77.71 -15.56 -11.90
N VAL A 386 -78.72 -14.82 -11.62
CA VAL A 386 -80.06 -15.19 -11.97
C VAL A 386 -80.27 -14.75 -13.42
N GLY A 387 -80.24 -15.73 -14.34
CA GLY A 387 -80.55 -15.54 -15.73
C GLY A 387 -80.00 -14.28 -16.43
N ILE A 388 -79.73 -14.36 -17.70
CA ILE A 388 -79.39 -13.16 -18.46
C ILE A 388 -80.55 -12.20 -18.43
N ASN A 389 -80.49 -11.20 -17.59
CA ASN A 389 -81.29 -10.01 -17.84
C ASN A 389 -80.59 -9.29 -19.01
N GLU A 390 -81.21 -9.40 -20.18
CA GLU A 390 -80.81 -8.46 -21.24
C GLU A 390 -80.91 -7.05 -20.68
N LEU A 391 -79.85 -6.30 -20.87
CA LEU A 391 -79.81 -4.91 -20.49
C LEU A 391 -80.78 -4.10 -21.33
N ASP A 392 -82.03 -4.10 -20.91
CA ASP A 392 -82.87 -3.01 -21.29
C ASP A 392 -83.17 -2.21 -20.00
N GLY A 393 -82.81 -0.93 -20.06
CA GLY A 393 -82.71 0.00 -18.93
C GLY A 393 -84.02 0.31 -18.23
N SER A 394 -84.80 -0.67 -17.79
CA SER A 394 -85.83 -0.48 -16.86
C SER A 394 -85.82 -1.52 -15.74
N ALA A 395 -85.43 -1.03 -14.60
CA ALA A 395 -85.64 -1.72 -13.32
C ALA A 395 -87.06 -2.16 -13.13
N ASN A 396 -87.23 -3.44 -12.69
CA ASN A 396 -88.42 -4.11 -12.22
C ASN A 396 -89.14 -4.99 -13.21
N SER A 397 -88.53 -6.12 -13.58
CA SER A 397 -89.29 -7.31 -13.96
C SER A 397 -88.79 -8.52 -13.20
N SER A 398 -89.51 -8.94 -12.22
CA SER A 398 -89.19 -9.95 -11.21
C SER A 398 -89.45 -11.38 -11.70
N LEU A 399 -89.04 -11.74 -12.95
CA LEU A 399 -89.16 -13.12 -13.42
C LEU A 399 -87.79 -13.85 -13.16
N SER A 400 -87.86 -14.87 -12.32
CA SER A 400 -86.71 -15.69 -11.97
C SER A 400 -86.93 -17.12 -12.50
N VAL A 401 -85.88 -17.72 -13.06
CA VAL A 401 -85.87 -19.12 -13.52
C VAL A 401 -84.66 -19.82 -12.93
N TYR A 402 -84.88 -20.88 -12.18
CA TYR A 402 -83.78 -21.60 -11.51
C TYR A 402 -84.10 -23.10 -11.36
N PRO A 403 -83.07 -23.97 -11.40
CA PRO A 403 -81.73 -23.69 -11.88
C PRO A 403 -81.75 -23.41 -13.36
N ASN A 404 -80.83 -22.51 -13.80
CA ASN A 404 -80.64 -22.21 -15.20
C ASN A 404 -79.16 -21.97 -15.46
N PRO A 405 -78.37 -22.89 -16.08
CA PRO A 405 -78.84 -24.11 -16.78
C PRO A 405 -79.46 -25.17 -15.81
N SER A 406 -80.36 -26.03 -16.35
CA SER A 406 -81.00 -27.11 -15.66
C SER A 406 -80.80 -28.45 -16.36
N LYS A 407 -80.97 -29.58 -15.65
CA LYS A 407 -80.99 -30.93 -16.17
C LYS A 407 -82.36 -31.39 -16.68
N GLY A 408 -83.34 -30.46 -16.87
CA GLY A 408 -84.61 -30.75 -17.43
C GLY A 408 -85.78 -30.19 -16.67
N ASP A 409 -85.66 -29.89 -15.41
CA ASP A 409 -86.68 -29.30 -14.56
C ASP A 409 -86.25 -27.92 -14.13
N VAL A 410 -87.12 -26.92 -14.24
CA VAL A 410 -86.89 -25.54 -13.84
C VAL A 410 -88.05 -24.98 -13.04
N PHE A 411 -87.80 -24.14 -12.08
CA PHE A 411 -88.75 -23.31 -11.39
C PHE A 411 -88.77 -21.92 -12.01
N VAL A 412 -89.94 -21.49 -12.33
CA VAL A 412 -90.23 -20.14 -12.78
C VAL A 412 -90.99 -19.41 -11.71
N SER A 413 -90.49 -18.26 -11.32
CA SER A 413 -91.19 -17.46 -10.29
C SER A 413 -91.21 -15.98 -10.68
N SER A 414 -92.29 -15.29 -10.24
CA SER A 414 -92.45 -13.86 -10.44
C SER A 414 -92.94 -13.22 -9.16
N GLU A 415 -92.77 -11.92 -8.98
CA GLU A 415 -93.32 -11.14 -7.87
C GLU A 415 -94.70 -10.62 -8.20
N VAL A 416 -95.14 -10.76 -9.42
CA VAL A 416 -96.44 -10.30 -9.91
C VAL A 416 -97.11 -11.33 -10.79
N ALA A 417 -98.41 -11.24 -10.94
CA ALA A 417 -99.22 -12.11 -11.81
C ALA A 417 -98.71 -11.88 -13.30
N ILE A 418 -98.39 -13.00 -13.97
CA ILE A 418 -97.91 -12.92 -15.33
C ILE A 418 -98.20 -14.23 -16.09
N ASP A 419 -98.72 -14.08 -17.30
CA ASP A 419 -98.88 -15.17 -18.23
C ASP A 419 -97.65 -15.23 -19.17
N LEU A 420 -96.99 -16.39 -19.14
CA LEU A 420 -95.77 -16.66 -19.94
C LEU A 420 -96.04 -17.72 -20.99
N THR A 421 -95.49 -17.55 -22.12
CA THR A 421 -95.43 -18.55 -23.16
C THR A 421 -93.98 -19.05 -23.29
N LEU A 422 -93.70 -20.33 -23.04
CA LEU A 422 -92.46 -20.98 -23.20
C LEU A 422 -92.29 -21.48 -24.67
N ILE A 423 -91.31 -21.03 -25.38
CA ILE A 423 -91.05 -21.42 -26.75
C ILE A 423 -89.66 -22.08 -26.83
N ASN A 424 -89.49 -23.01 -27.74
CA ASN A 424 -88.18 -23.57 -28.06
C ASN A 424 -87.43 -22.68 -29.04
N GLU A 425 -86.20 -23.08 -29.40
CA GLU A 425 -85.37 -22.36 -30.34
C GLU A 425 -85.88 -22.24 -31.77
N LEU A 426 -86.85 -23.09 -32.11
CA LEU A 426 -87.58 -23.04 -33.38
C LEU A 426 -88.81 -22.14 -33.33
N GLY A 427 -89.09 -21.48 -32.22
CA GLY A 427 -90.26 -20.61 -32.03
C GLY A 427 -91.57 -21.35 -31.75
N GLN A 428 -91.50 -22.65 -31.56
CA GLN A 428 -92.66 -23.47 -31.27
C GLN A 428 -93.12 -23.33 -29.76
N VAL A 429 -94.36 -23.14 -29.48
CA VAL A 429 -94.92 -23.08 -28.09
C VAL A 429 -94.84 -24.47 -27.48
N VAL A 430 -94.03 -24.56 -26.40
CA VAL A 430 -93.83 -25.76 -25.60
C VAL A 430 -94.86 -25.85 -24.48
N GLN A 431 -95.04 -24.75 -23.79
CA GLN A 431 -96.00 -24.67 -22.65
C GLN A 431 -96.41 -23.23 -22.42
N LYS A 432 -97.63 -23.06 -21.92
CA LYS A 432 -98.13 -21.82 -21.34
C LYS A 432 -98.10 -21.92 -19.82
N ILE A 433 -97.63 -20.88 -19.17
CA ILE A 433 -97.38 -20.81 -17.73
C ILE A 433 -98.15 -19.60 -17.21
N SER A 434 -99.01 -19.77 -16.22
CA SER A 434 -99.66 -18.67 -15.55
C SER A 434 -99.21 -18.61 -14.10
N LEU A 435 -98.51 -17.53 -13.75
CA LEU A 435 -98.10 -17.26 -12.40
C LEU A 435 -99.07 -16.30 -11.75
N SER A 436 -99.70 -16.74 -10.70
CA SER A 436 -100.77 -16.00 -9.99
C SER A 436 -100.75 -16.30 -8.50
N GLU A 437 -101.54 -15.65 -7.78
CA GLU A 437 -101.72 -15.87 -6.31
C GLU A 437 -102.05 -17.33 -5.96
N PHE A 438 -102.73 -18.02 -6.80
CA PHE A 438 -103.11 -19.43 -6.62
C PHE A 438 -101.97 -20.41 -6.53
N ASN A 439 -100.82 -20.11 -7.17
CA ASN A 439 -99.58 -20.89 -7.15
C ASN A 439 -98.43 -20.16 -6.49
N ASN A 440 -98.74 -19.17 -5.61
CA ASN A 440 -97.74 -18.32 -4.97
C ASN A 440 -96.72 -17.72 -5.98
N TYR A 441 -97.24 -17.38 -7.16
CA TYR A 441 -96.36 -16.81 -8.25
C TYR A 441 -95.20 -17.68 -8.67
N GLN A 442 -95.33 -19.01 -8.49
CA GLN A 442 -94.26 -19.99 -8.87
C GLN A 442 -94.87 -21.19 -9.58
N GLN A 443 -94.08 -21.72 -10.52
CA GLN A 443 -94.49 -22.95 -11.20
C GLN A 443 -93.24 -23.76 -11.57
N GLU A 444 -93.28 -25.06 -11.32
CA GLU A 444 -92.30 -26.00 -11.73
C GLU A 444 -92.58 -26.48 -13.17
N ILE A 445 -91.62 -26.47 -14.05
CA ILE A 445 -91.74 -27.00 -15.37
C ILE A 445 -90.83 -28.27 -15.44
N LYS A 446 -91.38 -29.42 -15.75
CA LYS A 446 -90.70 -30.69 -15.72
C LYS A 446 -90.51 -31.27 -17.11
N GLY A 447 -89.39 -32.04 -17.25
CA GLY A 447 -89.17 -32.90 -18.40
C GLY A 447 -88.77 -32.16 -19.67
N LEU A 448 -88.30 -30.96 -19.60
CA LEU A 448 -87.79 -30.25 -20.79
C LEU A 448 -86.63 -31.03 -21.42
N ALA A 449 -86.71 -31.16 -22.76
CA ALA A 449 -85.60 -31.76 -23.51
C ALA A 449 -84.35 -30.84 -23.52
N ASN A 450 -83.16 -31.41 -23.83
CA ASN A 450 -81.97 -30.60 -24.06
C ASN A 450 -82.24 -29.52 -25.11
N GLY A 451 -81.83 -28.30 -24.84
CA GLY A 451 -82.05 -27.18 -25.74
C GLY A 451 -82.18 -25.83 -25.06
N VAL A 452 -82.36 -24.83 -25.86
CA VAL A 452 -82.57 -23.45 -25.41
C VAL A 452 -84.01 -23.09 -25.54
N TYR A 453 -84.63 -22.58 -24.48
CA TYR A 453 -86.02 -22.16 -24.43
C TYR A 453 -86.13 -20.69 -24.06
N PHE A 454 -87.15 -20.01 -24.47
CA PHE A 454 -87.45 -18.62 -24.11
C PHE A 454 -88.83 -18.57 -23.50
N ALA A 455 -88.88 -18.09 -22.27
CA ALA A 455 -90.13 -17.73 -21.63
C ALA A 455 -90.40 -16.25 -21.97
N SER A 456 -91.53 -16.00 -22.60
CA SER A 456 -91.99 -14.67 -22.96
C SER A 456 -93.42 -14.40 -22.43
N GLY A 457 -93.66 -13.21 -21.93
CA GLY A 457 -94.97 -12.81 -21.44
C GLY A 457 -95.09 -11.28 -21.31
N THR A 458 -96.25 -10.83 -20.92
CA THR A 458 -96.50 -9.44 -20.65
C THR A 458 -97.06 -9.34 -19.25
N SER A 459 -96.46 -8.51 -18.42
CA SER A 459 -96.90 -8.22 -17.04
C SER A 459 -98.20 -7.39 -17.04
N ALA A 460 -98.82 -7.32 -15.89
CA ALA A 460 -99.99 -6.51 -15.70
C ALA A 460 -99.82 -5.03 -16.09
N ASN A 461 -98.52 -4.55 -16.07
CA ASN A 461 -98.14 -3.18 -16.45
C ASN A 461 -97.82 -3.06 -17.93
N GLN A 462 -98.16 -4.03 -18.78
CA GLN A 462 -97.89 -4.10 -20.25
C GLN A 462 -96.43 -4.16 -20.62
N GLN A 463 -95.53 -4.48 -19.68
CA GLN A 463 -94.09 -4.67 -19.96
C GLN A 463 -93.92 -6.10 -20.53
N LYS A 464 -93.23 -6.19 -21.68
CA LYS A 464 -92.80 -7.48 -22.24
C LYS A 464 -91.66 -8.00 -21.44
N ILE A 465 -91.78 -9.27 -21.01
CA ILE A 465 -90.72 -9.95 -20.28
C ILE A 465 -90.18 -11.09 -21.10
N TYR A 466 -88.88 -11.29 -21.19
CA TYR A 466 -88.25 -12.40 -21.89
C TYR A 466 -87.21 -13.01 -20.97
N GLN A 467 -87.21 -14.33 -20.83
CA GLN A 467 -86.21 -15.06 -20.08
C GLN A 467 -85.72 -16.28 -20.86
N LYS A 468 -84.41 -16.39 -21.08
CA LYS A 468 -83.81 -17.55 -21.70
C LYS A 468 -83.61 -18.65 -20.65
N ILE A 469 -83.91 -19.87 -21.03
CA ILE A 469 -83.78 -21.07 -20.21
C ILE A 469 -82.90 -22.06 -20.98
N ILE A 470 -81.88 -22.59 -20.33
CA ILE A 470 -80.95 -23.55 -20.90
C ILE A 470 -81.10 -24.88 -20.18
N ILE A 471 -81.35 -25.93 -20.97
CA ILE A 471 -81.50 -27.28 -20.43
C ILE A 471 -80.31 -28.09 -20.98
N LEU A 472 -79.47 -28.64 -20.08
CA LEU A 472 -78.32 -29.48 -20.37
C LEU A 472 -78.45 -30.79 -19.56
N LYS A 473 -78.98 -31.89 -20.21
CA LYS A 473 -79.03 -33.21 -19.59
C LYS A 473 -77.72 -33.96 -19.75
#